data_ab2890bec71767ba7033e96799691ab1
#
_entry.id   ab2890bec71767ba7033e96799691ab1
#
_cell.length_a   1.000
_cell.length_b   1.000
_cell.length_c   1.000
_cell.angle_alpha   90.00
_cell.angle_beta   90.00
_cell.angle_gamma   90.00
#
_symmetry.space_group_name_H-M   'P 1'
#
loop_
_entity.id
_entity.type
_entity.pdbx_description
1 polymer ?
#
loop_
_entity_poly.entity_id
_entity_poly.type
_entity_poly.pdbx_seq_one_letter_code
_entity_poly.pdbx_strand_id
1 'polypeptide(L)'
;MLHPEDTPMQHMIDLAKAALASNRGGWINAREQDLRNFLGTFNFSGDMVKQPVGTMSGGEKARLVVCMIVWQRPNLLLLDEPTNHLDLATREALSVALNEFEGTVMLVSHDRALLRAVCDEFWLVTRGGVVPFDGDLEDYQRFLLEEAKRSREAASAPQKRAA
;
A
#
# COMPACT_ATOMS: atom_id res chain seq x y z
N MET A 1 -8.99 8.53 -11.69
CA MET A 1 -8.18 8.01 -12.83
C MET A 1 -7.15 9.07 -13.16
N LEU A 2 -5.90 8.67 -13.49
CA LEU A 2 -4.88 9.64 -13.90
C LEU A 2 -5.13 10.10 -15.34
N HIS A 3 -5.08 11.40 -15.57
CA HIS A 3 -5.18 12.01 -16.90
C HIS A 3 -3.77 12.22 -17.46
N PRO A 4 -3.42 11.66 -18.63
CA PRO A 4 -2.05 11.69 -19.14
C PRO A 4 -1.49 13.08 -19.39
N GLU A 5 -2.34 14.03 -19.78
CA GLU A 5 -1.96 15.41 -20.08
C GLU A 5 -1.72 16.28 -18.83
N ASP A 6 -2.32 15.87 -17.69
CA ASP A 6 -2.21 16.62 -16.45
C ASP A 6 -0.90 16.30 -15.72
N THR A 7 -0.49 17.23 -14.88
CA THR A 7 0.70 17.08 -14.04
C THR A 7 0.32 16.54 -12.65
N PRO A 8 1.26 15.99 -11.85
CA PRO A 8 1.01 15.65 -10.45
C PRO A 8 0.41 16.80 -9.66
N MET A 9 0.90 18.02 -9.87
CA MET A 9 0.35 19.20 -9.21
C MET A 9 -1.10 19.45 -9.60
N GLN A 10 -1.44 19.34 -10.89
CA GLN A 10 -2.81 19.52 -11.36
C GLN A 10 -3.76 18.50 -10.74
N HIS A 11 -3.36 17.24 -10.70
CA HIS A 11 -4.14 16.18 -10.04
C HIS A 11 -4.39 16.48 -8.56
N MET A 12 -3.38 16.97 -7.82
CA MET A 12 -3.55 17.35 -6.42
C MET A 12 -4.47 18.56 -6.23
N ILE A 13 -4.37 19.55 -7.11
CA ILE A 13 -5.24 20.75 -7.10
C ILE A 13 -6.70 20.33 -7.34
N ASP A 14 -6.95 19.49 -8.33
CA ASP A 14 -8.31 19.07 -8.68
C ASP A 14 -8.89 18.17 -7.59
N LEU A 15 -8.08 17.32 -6.98
CA LEU A 15 -8.45 16.52 -5.82
C LEU A 15 -8.83 17.42 -4.62
N ALA A 16 -8.05 18.45 -4.35
CA ALA A 16 -8.32 19.39 -3.27
C ALA A 16 -9.61 20.18 -3.52
N LYS A 17 -9.84 20.65 -4.75
CA LYS A 17 -11.10 21.30 -5.13
C LYS A 17 -12.31 20.38 -4.96
N ALA A 18 -12.22 19.12 -5.40
CA ALA A 18 -13.29 18.15 -5.25
C ALA A 18 -13.60 17.84 -3.78
N ALA A 19 -12.58 17.72 -2.94
CA ALA A 19 -12.75 17.49 -1.52
C ALA A 19 -13.38 18.69 -0.80
N LEU A 20 -13.01 19.92 -1.14
CA LEU A 20 -13.64 21.14 -0.62
C LEU A 20 -15.11 21.24 -1.06
N ALA A 21 -15.43 20.93 -2.31
CA ALA A 21 -16.79 20.98 -2.83
C ALA A 21 -17.71 19.92 -2.17
N SER A 22 -17.16 18.78 -1.76
CA SER A 22 -17.92 17.71 -1.08
C SER A 22 -18.08 17.91 0.43
N ASN A 23 -17.69 19.05 0.98
CA ASN A 23 -17.70 19.38 2.41
C ASN A 23 -16.94 18.35 3.31
N ARG A 24 -16.07 17.55 2.71
CA ARG A 24 -15.17 16.62 3.42
C ARG A 24 -13.84 17.27 3.82
N GLY A 25 -13.69 18.55 3.51
CA GLY A 25 -12.43 19.26 3.49
C GLY A 25 -12.17 20.24 4.64
N GLY A 26 -12.82 20.13 5.79
CA GLY A 26 -12.60 21.04 6.92
C GLY A 26 -11.14 21.11 7.43
N TRP A 27 -10.32 20.10 7.11
CA TRP A 27 -8.88 20.01 7.42
C TRP A 27 -7.98 20.28 6.20
N ILE A 28 -8.57 20.46 4.99
CA ILE A 28 -7.79 20.57 3.75
C ILE A 28 -7.17 21.96 3.62
N ASN A 29 -5.86 22.02 3.68
CA ASN A 29 -5.10 23.18 3.26
C ASN A 29 -4.78 23.02 1.76
N ALA A 30 -5.56 23.72 0.92
CA ALA A 30 -5.44 23.64 -0.53
C ALA A 30 -4.41 24.65 -1.09
N ARG A 31 -3.52 25.19 -0.26
CA ARG A 31 -2.45 26.07 -0.76
C ARG A 31 -1.51 25.26 -1.65
N GLU A 32 -1.17 25.83 -2.81
CA GLU A 32 -0.28 25.16 -3.76
C GLU A 32 1.05 24.71 -3.13
N GLN A 33 1.60 25.53 -2.22
CA GLN A 33 2.85 25.19 -1.54
C GLN A 33 2.71 23.94 -0.64
N ASP A 34 1.57 23.77 0.04
CA ASP A 34 1.34 22.61 0.91
C ASP A 34 1.16 21.34 0.08
N LEU A 35 0.45 21.44 -1.05
CA LEU A 35 0.32 20.34 -2.01
C LEU A 35 1.68 19.95 -2.60
N ARG A 36 2.52 20.95 -2.92
CA ARG A 36 3.88 20.73 -3.41
C ARG A 36 4.76 20.07 -2.38
N ASN A 37 4.69 20.50 -1.12
CA ASN A 37 5.44 19.91 -0.02
C ASN A 37 5.01 18.46 0.18
N PHE A 38 3.70 18.19 0.15
CA PHE A 38 3.18 16.82 0.27
C PHE A 38 3.63 15.92 -0.90
N LEU A 39 3.58 16.41 -2.13
CA LEU A 39 4.15 15.69 -3.28
C LEU A 39 5.64 15.40 -3.08
N GLY A 40 6.36 16.32 -2.44
CA GLY A 40 7.78 16.15 -2.11
C GLY A 40 8.06 14.99 -1.16
N THR A 41 7.17 14.69 -0.21
CA THR A 41 7.30 13.51 0.68
C THR A 41 7.24 12.20 -0.08
N PHE A 42 6.59 12.19 -1.25
CA PHE A 42 6.55 11.06 -2.18
C PHE A 42 7.59 11.18 -3.32
N ASN A 43 8.68 11.94 -3.11
CA ASN A 43 9.74 12.13 -4.09
C ASN A 43 9.29 12.75 -5.43
N PHE A 44 8.22 13.55 -5.42
CA PHE A 44 7.87 14.43 -6.52
C PHE A 44 8.41 15.83 -6.25
N SER A 45 9.61 16.14 -6.72
CA SER A 45 10.27 17.40 -6.46
C SER A 45 10.69 18.11 -7.76
N GLY A 46 10.97 19.41 -7.66
CA GLY A 46 11.47 20.20 -8.77
C GLY A 46 10.51 20.21 -9.98
N ASP A 47 11.04 19.82 -11.13
CA ASP A 47 10.27 19.80 -12.39
C ASP A 47 9.32 18.62 -12.53
N MET A 48 9.49 17.54 -11.72
CA MET A 48 8.61 16.37 -11.77
C MET A 48 7.14 16.72 -11.47
N VAL A 49 6.91 17.71 -10.59
CA VAL A 49 5.54 18.16 -10.27
C VAL A 49 4.81 18.83 -11.44
N LYS A 50 5.57 19.25 -12.45
CA LYS A 50 5.08 19.91 -13.66
C LYS A 50 5.14 19.03 -14.90
N GLN A 51 5.71 17.83 -14.79
CA GLN A 51 5.82 16.89 -15.89
C GLN A 51 4.46 16.24 -16.16
N PRO A 52 4.01 16.12 -17.43
CA PRO A 52 2.79 15.38 -17.75
C PRO A 52 2.85 13.93 -17.29
N VAL A 53 1.80 13.46 -16.62
CA VAL A 53 1.73 12.09 -16.08
C VAL A 53 1.87 11.03 -17.19
N GLY A 54 1.45 11.35 -18.41
CA GLY A 54 1.61 10.47 -19.58
C GLY A 54 3.05 10.02 -19.81
N THR A 55 4.03 10.90 -19.52
CA THR A 55 5.47 10.65 -19.73
C THR A 55 6.14 9.91 -18.57
N MET A 56 5.44 9.71 -17.46
CA MET A 56 5.96 9.05 -16.28
C MET A 56 6.02 7.53 -16.45
N SER A 57 6.97 6.90 -15.77
CA SER A 57 7.07 5.45 -15.63
C SER A 57 5.87 4.86 -14.89
N GLY A 58 5.66 3.55 -15.00
CA GLY A 58 4.62 2.85 -14.26
C GLY A 58 4.77 3.00 -12.73
N GLY A 59 6.01 2.95 -12.22
CA GLY A 59 6.32 3.14 -10.80
C GLY A 59 6.00 4.57 -10.32
N GLU A 60 6.34 5.58 -11.10
CA GLU A 60 6.01 6.98 -10.78
C GLU A 60 4.50 7.23 -10.77
N LYS A 61 3.77 6.64 -11.72
CA LYS A 61 2.30 6.68 -11.74
C LYS A 61 1.70 6.01 -10.52
N ALA A 62 2.18 4.82 -10.14
CA ALA A 62 1.72 4.12 -8.95
C ALA A 62 1.99 4.93 -7.67
N ARG A 63 3.18 5.53 -7.56
CA ARG A 63 3.55 6.43 -6.46
C ARG A 63 2.62 7.64 -6.37
N LEU A 64 2.27 8.25 -7.49
CA LEU A 64 1.34 9.38 -7.54
C LEU A 64 -0.06 8.97 -7.05
N VAL A 65 -0.56 7.80 -7.47
CA VAL A 65 -1.85 7.27 -6.99
C VAL A 65 -1.85 7.09 -5.48
N VAL A 66 -0.81 6.47 -4.93
CA VAL A 66 -0.68 6.29 -3.47
C VAL A 66 -0.63 7.64 -2.76
N CYS A 67 0.17 8.60 -3.26
CA CYS A 67 0.22 9.97 -2.75
C CYS A 67 -1.17 10.61 -2.69
N MET A 68 -1.95 10.51 -3.76
CA MET A 68 -3.31 11.07 -3.85
C MET A 68 -4.28 10.40 -2.86
N ILE A 69 -4.15 9.08 -2.65
CA ILE A 69 -5.00 8.32 -1.71
C ILE A 69 -4.68 8.72 -0.27
N VAL A 70 -3.41 8.73 0.10
CA VAL A 70 -2.98 9.09 1.47
C VAL A 70 -3.32 10.54 1.78
N TRP A 71 -3.19 11.44 0.81
CA TRP A 71 -3.54 12.85 0.99
C TRP A 71 -5.02 13.07 1.38
N GLN A 72 -5.92 12.21 0.93
CA GLN A 72 -7.36 12.28 1.25
C GLN A 72 -7.67 11.89 2.71
N ARG A 73 -6.69 11.38 3.48
CA ARG A 73 -6.84 10.93 4.87
C ARG A 73 -8.10 10.07 5.09
N PRO A 74 -8.25 8.93 4.37
CA PRO A 74 -9.34 8.01 4.62
C PRO A 74 -9.21 7.42 6.03
N ASN A 75 -10.30 6.99 6.65
CA ASN A 75 -10.26 6.31 7.94
C ASN A 75 -9.74 4.87 7.83
N LEU A 76 -9.92 4.25 6.67
CA LEU A 76 -9.49 2.90 6.36
C LEU A 76 -8.82 2.88 4.99
N LEU A 77 -7.63 2.31 4.94
CA LEU A 77 -6.85 2.12 3.74
C LEU A 77 -6.66 0.62 3.49
N LEU A 78 -7.17 0.14 2.36
CA LEU A 78 -7.01 -1.25 1.93
C LEU A 78 -5.98 -1.29 0.80
N LEU A 79 -4.88 -1.99 1.02
CA LEU A 79 -3.80 -2.12 0.07
C LEU A 79 -3.53 -3.59 -0.23
N ASP A 80 -3.58 -3.93 -1.52
CA ASP A 80 -3.26 -5.27 -2.02
C ASP A 80 -2.02 -5.18 -2.91
N GLU A 81 -0.93 -5.82 -2.45
CA GLU A 81 0.38 -5.84 -3.11
C GLU A 81 0.87 -4.45 -3.57
N PRO A 82 0.87 -3.42 -2.70
CA PRO A 82 1.12 -2.04 -3.13
C PRO A 82 2.57 -1.79 -3.56
N THR A 83 3.50 -2.70 -3.24
CA THR A 83 4.93 -2.61 -3.63
C THR A 83 5.24 -3.22 -4.98
N ASN A 84 4.27 -3.88 -5.62
CA ASN A 84 4.49 -4.47 -6.93
C ASN A 84 4.86 -3.39 -7.96
N HIS A 85 5.96 -3.63 -8.67
CA HIS A 85 6.51 -2.73 -9.69
C HIS A 85 7.05 -1.38 -9.16
N LEU A 86 7.16 -1.20 -7.83
CA LEU A 86 7.79 -0.03 -7.25
C LEU A 86 9.30 -0.22 -7.11
N ASP A 87 10.05 0.84 -7.41
CA ASP A 87 11.47 0.93 -7.08
C ASP A 87 11.71 1.08 -5.57
N LEU A 88 12.94 0.92 -5.12
CA LEU A 88 13.30 0.98 -3.70
C LEU A 88 12.91 2.32 -3.06
N ALA A 89 13.21 3.43 -3.72
CA ALA A 89 12.90 4.76 -3.19
C ALA A 89 11.40 4.98 -3.01
N THR A 90 10.60 4.45 -3.95
CA THR A 90 9.13 4.51 -3.86
C THR A 90 8.59 3.62 -2.73
N ARG A 91 9.17 2.44 -2.49
CA ARG A 91 8.78 1.56 -1.36
C ARG A 91 9.10 2.22 -0.02
N GLU A 92 10.25 2.89 0.10
CA GLU A 92 10.62 3.64 1.30
C GLU A 92 9.64 4.79 1.54
N ALA A 93 9.33 5.59 0.51
CA ALA A 93 8.34 6.67 0.61
C ALA A 93 6.96 6.15 1.01
N LEU A 94 6.52 5.01 0.47
CA LEU A 94 5.27 4.36 0.86
C LEU A 94 5.30 3.94 2.33
N SER A 95 6.38 3.31 2.79
CA SER A 95 6.53 2.88 4.18
C SER A 95 6.44 4.07 5.15
N VAL A 96 7.14 5.16 4.85
CA VAL A 96 7.06 6.39 5.67
C VAL A 96 5.63 6.95 5.70
N ALA A 97 4.98 7.05 4.54
CA ALA A 97 3.64 7.59 4.43
C ALA A 97 2.59 6.73 5.19
N LEU A 98 2.74 5.40 5.18
CA LEU A 98 1.86 4.50 5.91
C LEU A 98 2.09 4.55 7.43
N ASN A 99 3.32 4.77 7.88
CA ASN A 99 3.61 4.97 9.31
C ASN A 99 3.08 6.31 9.85
N GLU A 100 2.99 7.33 9.00
CA GLU A 100 2.44 8.64 9.37
C GLU A 100 0.90 8.70 9.19
N PHE A 101 0.30 7.64 8.67
CA PHE A 101 -1.13 7.61 8.39
C PHE A 101 -1.94 7.42 9.68
N GLU A 102 -2.84 8.36 9.98
CA GLU A 102 -3.65 8.39 11.21
C GLU A 102 -4.93 7.53 11.13
N GLY A 103 -5.01 6.59 10.21
CA GLY A 103 -6.16 5.69 10.02
C GLY A 103 -5.79 4.22 10.20
N THR A 104 -6.75 3.34 9.95
CA THR A 104 -6.50 1.90 9.92
C THR A 104 -5.96 1.50 8.55
N VAL A 105 -4.87 0.75 8.53
CA VAL A 105 -4.31 0.15 7.30
C VAL A 105 -4.53 -1.36 7.34
N MET A 106 -5.14 -1.89 6.29
CA MET A 106 -5.17 -3.32 6.02
C MET A 106 -4.30 -3.58 4.78
N LEU A 107 -3.24 -4.36 4.97
CA LEU A 107 -2.20 -4.57 3.97
C LEU A 107 -2.06 -6.05 3.64
N VAL A 108 -2.22 -6.39 2.37
CA VAL A 108 -1.85 -7.69 1.82
C VAL A 108 -0.56 -7.51 1.04
N SER A 109 0.51 -8.20 1.42
CA SER A 109 1.81 -8.06 0.75
C SER A 109 2.71 -9.27 0.95
N HIS A 110 3.57 -9.53 -0.02
CA HIS A 110 4.72 -10.43 0.07
C HIS A 110 6.01 -9.70 0.49
N ASP A 111 5.98 -8.37 0.57
CA ASP A 111 7.10 -7.55 1.00
C ASP A 111 7.22 -7.55 2.53
N ARG A 112 8.09 -8.43 3.04
CA ARG A 112 8.31 -8.59 4.49
C ARG A 112 8.88 -7.33 5.14
N ALA A 113 9.66 -6.55 4.41
CA ALA A 113 10.24 -5.31 4.94
C ALA A 113 9.13 -4.29 5.19
N LEU A 114 8.20 -4.14 4.24
CA LEU A 114 7.03 -3.28 4.39
C LEU A 114 6.13 -3.75 5.53
N LEU A 115 5.78 -5.05 5.57
CA LEU A 115 4.93 -5.61 6.62
C LEU A 115 5.53 -5.37 8.01
N ARG A 116 6.84 -5.61 8.19
CA ARG A 116 7.54 -5.39 9.46
C ARG A 116 7.61 -3.92 9.87
N ALA A 117 7.70 -3.02 8.89
CA ALA A 117 7.82 -1.60 9.14
C ALA A 117 6.49 -0.90 9.47
N VAL A 118 5.35 -1.46 9.02
CA VAL A 118 4.05 -0.77 9.03
C VAL A 118 3.00 -1.47 9.87
N CYS A 119 3.06 -2.82 10.00
CA CYS A 119 1.99 -3.59 10.62
C CYS A 119 2.31 -3.96 12.07
N ASP A 120 1.37 -3.71 12.97
CA ASP A 120 1.44 -4.09 14.38
C ASP A 120 0.81 -5.47 14.63
N GLU A 121 -0.12 -5.90 13.77
CA GLU A 121 -0.85 -7.16 13.87
C GLU A 121 -0.79 -7.93 12.56
N PHE A 122 -0.73 -9.27 12.67
CA PHE A 122 -0.78 -10.16 11.51
C PHE A 122 -2.02 -11.06 11.56
N TRP A 123 -2.61 -11.28 10.39
CA TRP A 123 -3.75 -12.15 10.24
C TRP A 123 -3.46 -13.22 9.19
N LEU A 124 -3.75 -14.46 9.54
CA LEU A 124 -3.53 -15.61 8.66
C LEU A 124 -4.81 -15.94 7.91
N VAL A 125 -4.72 -15.91 6.58
CA VAL A 125 -5.80 -16.35 5.68
C VAL A 125 -5.50 -17.78 5.27
N THR A 126 -6.26 -18.75 5.76
CA THR A 126 -6.05 -20.18 5.48
C THR A 126 -7.34 -20.96 5.54
N ARG A 127 -7.46 -21.98 4.69
CA ARG A 127 -8.57 -22.96 4.69
C ARG A 127 -9.97 -22.35 4.76
N GLY A 128 -10.17 -21.22 4.08
CA GLY A 128 -11.47 -20.52 4.03
C GLY A 128 -11.80 -19.70 5.27
N GLY A 129 -10.84 -19.45 6.15
CA GLY A 129 -10.98 -18.60 7.32
C GLY A 129 -9.90 -17.53 7.42
N VAL A 130 -10.15 -16.56 8.28
CA VAL A 130 -9.20 -15.51 8.67
C VAL A 130 -9.07 -15.55 10.18
N VAL A 131 -7.85 -15.70 10.68
CA VAL A 131 -7.57 -15.78 12.11
C VAL A 131 -6.41 -14.88 12.48
N PRO A 132 -6.42 -14.24 13.65
CA PRO A 132 -5.25 -13.54 14.15
C PRO A 132 -4.05 -14.49 14.23
N PHE A 133 -2.89 -14.02 13.84
CA PHE A 133 -1.63 -14.76 13.94
C PHE A 133 -0.83 -14.21 15.11
N ASP A 134 -0.70 -15.03 16.16
CA ASP A 134 0.10 -14.70 17.35
C ASP A 134 1.56 -15.07 17.10
N GLY A 135 2.34 -14.10 16.68
CA GLY A 135 3.75 -14.25 16.33
C GLY A 135 4.23 -13.21 15.33
N ASP A 136 5.51 -13.23 15.06
CA ASP A 136 6.16 -12.37 14.07
C ASP A 136 6.28 -13.04 12.68
N LEU A 137 6.93 -12.38 11.74
CA LEU A 137 7.14 -12.91 10.39
C LEU A 137 8.08 -14.12 10.37
N GLU A 138 8.95 -14.28 11.34
CA GLU A 138 9.82 -15.42 11.55
C GLU A 138 9.02 -16.65 12.03
N ASP A 139 8.06 -16.44 12.93
CA ASP A 139 7.10 -17.45 13.37
C ASP A 139 6.20 -17.90 12.23
N TYR A 140 5.75 -16.96 11.39
CA TYR A 140 5.00 -17.28 10.19
C TYR A 140 5.79 -18.15 9.22
N GLN A 141 7.08 -17.88 9.04
CA GLN A 141 7.92 -18.75 8.20
C GLN A 141 8.03 -20.16 8.74
N ARG A 142 8.19 -20.32 10.06
CA ARG A 142 8.19 -21.64 10.72
C ARG A 142 6.87 -22.36 10.51
N PHE A 143 5.76 -21.66 10.71
CA PHE A 143 4.42 -22.20 10.46
C PHE A 143 4.25 -22.72 9.03
N LEU A 144 4.68 -21.98 8.01
CA LEU A 144 4.60 -22.41 6.62
C LEU A 144 5.43 -23.67 6.34
N LEU A 145 6.62 -23.79 6.94
CA LEU A 145 7.47 -24.97 6.80
C LEU A 145 6.83 -26.21 7.45
N GLU A 146 6.20 -26.05 8.59
CA GLU A 146 5.47 -27.13 9.27
C GLU A 146 4.24 -27.58 8.49
N GLU A 147 3.44 -26.64 7.97
CA GLU A 147 2.28 -26.94 7.12
C GLU A 147 2.69 -27.67 5.83
N ALA A 148 3.80 -27.25 5.22
CA ALA A 148 4.34 -27.93 4.03
C ALA A 148 4.78 -29.38 4.34
N LYS A 149 5.40 -29.62 5.52
CA LYS A 149 5.74 -30.97 5.96
C LYS A 149 4.50 -31.83 6.18
N ARG A 150 3.52 -31.32 6.92
CA ARG A 150 2.24 -32.03 7.18
C ARG A 150 1.51 -32.39 5.89
N SER A 151 1.49 -31.46 4.92
CA SER A 151 0.86 -31.69 3.63
C SER A 151 1.56 -32.79 2.82
N ARG A 152 2.89 -32.84 2.87
CA ARG A 152 3.69 -33.92 2.21
C ARG A 152 3.48 -35.28 2.90
N GLU A 153 3.46 -35.33 4.21
CA GLU A 153 3.21 -36.54 4.99
C GLU A 153 1.79 -37.07 4.73
N ALA A 154 0.78 -36.19 4.69
CA ALA A 154 -0.59 -36.55 4.36
C ALA A 154 -0.73 -37.12 2.92
N ALA A 155 0.02 -36.55 1.96
CA ALA A 155 0.02 -37.01 0.58
C ALA A 155 0.78 -38.36 0.39
N SER A 156 1.73 -38.65 1.28
CA SER A 156 2.52 -39.89 1.25
C SER A 156 1.91 -41.02 2.06
N ALA A 157 0.85 -40.77 2.84
CA ALA A 157 0.17 -41.80 3.61
C ALA A 157 -0.54 -42.79 2.66
N PRO A 158 -0.29 -44.12 2.78
CA PRO A 158 -0.92 -45.12 1.91
C PRO A 158 -2.42 -45.12 2.13
N GLN A 159 -3.19 -44.88 1.04
CA GLN A 159 -4.64 -45.10 1.05
C GLN A 159 -4.90 -46.55 1.44
N LYS A 160 -5.38 -46.77 2.68
CA LYS A 160 -5.95 -48.08 3.05
C LYS A 160 -7.11 -48.34 2.09
N ARG A 161 -6.88 -49.22 1.10
CA ARG A 161 -7.95 -49.78 0.30
C ARG A 161 -8.91 -50.46 1.26
N ALA A 162 -10.11 -49.95 1.39
CA ALA A 162 -11.22 -50.64 1.97
C ALA A 162 -11.50 -51.87 1.08
N ALA A 163 -11.36 -53.03 1.66
CA ALA A 163 -11.78 -54.30 1.07
C ALA A 163 -13.29 -54.47 1.27
#